data_df46ba892d3724c566843a57d0bd68c7
#
_entry.id   df46ba892d3724c566843a57d0bd68c7
#
_cell.length_a   1.000
_cell.length_b   1.000
_cell.length_c   1.000
_cell.angle_alpha   90.00
_cell.angle_beta   90.00
_cell.angle_gamma   90.00
#
_symmetry.space_group_name_H-M   'P 1'
#
loop_
_entity.id
_entity.type
_entity.pdbx_description
1 polymer ?
#
loop_
_entity_poly.entity_id
_entity_poly.type
_entity_poly.pdbx_seq_one_letter_code
_entity_poly.pdbx_strand_id
1 'polypeptide(L)'
;CALKLAMPISVLSAIREASLYNVTVKGGKYLEPMAEAKTIVFDKTGTLTKAQPKVVDVVPFTDKMGADELLRIAACLEEHFPHSMAKAVVDAARERNLVHEEMHTQVEYIVAHGISTTVEGKRAVIGSYHFVFEDEKCRVEEHFKERFDELPQEYSHLYLAIDNELAAVICIQDPLREEASQVIAALKREGIDKVVMMTGDSERTARAIAALAGVDEYYSEVLPEDKARFVEQEKTLGRRVIMIGDGINDSPALSASDVGIAISDGAELAREIADVTVGSDDLYGVVTLKRLSNLLMRRIQGNYRAIVGINAGLIACGVLGVIQPTTSALVHNTSTLAISLRSMKDLMGQV
;
A
#
# COMPACT_ATOMS: atom_id res chain seq x y z
N CYS A 1 -21.61 -19.29 29.16
CA CYS A 1 -20.49 -18.45 29.61
C CYS A 1 -20.56 -17.09 28.87
N ALA A 2 -20.66 -15.99 29.62
CA ALA A 2 -20.80 -14.62 29.10
C ALA A 2 -19.71 -14.24 28.09
N LEU A 3 -18.47 -14.69 28.30
CA LEU A 3 -17.35 -14.40 27.40
C LEU A 3 -17.55 -14.99 26.00
N LYS A 4 -18.07 -16.24 25.92
CA LYS A 4 -18.33 -16.91 24.63
C LYS A 4 -19.39 -16.20 23.80
N LEU A 5 -20.26 -15.40 24.42
CA LEU A 5 -21.30 -14.63 23.74
C LEU A 5 -20.83 -13.20 23.45
N ALA A 6 -20.26 -12.50 24.45
CA ALA A 6 -19.90 -11.09 24.32
C ALA A 6 -18.74 -10.83 23.34
N MET A 7 -17.76 -11.75 23.24
CA MET A 7 -16.61 -11.58 22.36
C MET A 7 -16.99 -11.61 20.88
N PRO A 8 -17.71 -12.63 20.35
CA PRO A 8 -18.15 -12.64 18.96
C PRO A 8 -19.05 -11.43 18.62
N ILE A 9 -19.93 -11.04 19.53
CA ILE A 9 -20.81 -9.87 19.35
C ILE A 9 -19.96 -8.59 19.18
N SER A 10 -18.94 -8.39 20.04
CA SER A 10 -18.04 -7.23 19.92
C SER A 10 -17.30 -7.21 18.57
N VAL A 11 -16.82 -8.38 18.12
CA VAL A 11 -16.11 -8.52 16.83
C VAL A 11 -17.05 -8.22 15.65
N LEU A 12 -18.27 -8.79 15.65
CA LEU A 12 -19.25 -8.52 14.59
C LEU A 12 -19.68 -7.05 14.56
N SER A 13 -19.84 -6.42 15.74
CA SER A 13 -20.12 -4.99 15.83
C SER A 13 -18.98 -4.15 15.24
N ALA A 14 -17.73 -4.51 15.51
CA ALA A 14 -16.56 -3.85 14.95
C ALA A 14 -16.47 -4.00 13.42
N ILE A 15 -16.72 -5.19 12.88
CA ILE A 15 -16.76 -5.43 11.41
C ILE A 15 -17.85 -4.59 10.76
N ARG A 16 -19.06 -4.56 11.35
CA ARG A 16 -20.16 -3.73 10.88
C ARG A 16 -19.78 -2.25 10.89
N GLU A 17 -19.18 -1.78 11.99
CA GLU A 17 -18.76 -0.39 12.12
C GLU A 17 -17.67 -0.03 11.10
N ALA A 18 -16.68 -0.92 10.85
CA ALA A 18 -15.67 -0.73 9.82
C ALA A 18 -16.28 -0.51 8.43
N SER A 19 -17.35 -1.26 8.10
CA SER A 19 -18.01 -1.13 6.80
C SER A 19 -18.69 0.23 6.58
N LEU A 20 -19.05 0.96 7.64
CA LEU A 20 -19.59 2.32 7.54
C LEU A 20 -18.53 3.34 7.07
N TYR A 21 -17.26 2.99 7.18
CA TYR A 21 -16.10 3.78 6.75
C TYR A 21 -15.42 3.21 5.49
N ASN A 22 -16.18 2.49 4.66
CA ASN A 22 -15.67 1.86 3.44
C ASN A 22 -14.48 0.90 3.68
N VAL A 23 -14.44 0.27 4.85
CA VAL A 23 -13.43 -0.74 5.21
C VAL A 23 -14.12 -2.10 5.31
N THR A 24 -13.75 -3.02 4.44
CA THR A 24 -14.28 -4.39 4.43
C THR A 24 -13.26 -5.33 5.06
N VAL A 25 -13.60 -5.95 6.19
CA VAL A 25 -12.76 -6.92 6.90
C VAL A 25 -13.32 -8.33 6.65
N LYS A 26 -12.52 -9.21 6.05
CA LYS A 26 -12.96 -10.58 5.71
C LYS A 26 -13.23 -11.48 6.91
N GLY A 27 -12.65 -11.15 8.06
CA GLY A 27 -12.86 -11.94 9.26
C GLY A 27 -12.32 -11.30 10.52
N GLY A 28 -12.98 -11.57 11.66
CA GLY A 28 -12.62 -10.98 12.96
C GLY A 28 -11.22 -11.35 13.46
N LYS A 29 -10.64 -12.42 12.92
CA LYS A 29 -9.27 -12.86 13.26
C LYS A 29 -8.18 -11.84 12.90
N TYR A 30 -8.47 -10.90 11.99
CA TYR A 30 -7.52 -9.88 11.55
C TYR A 30 -7.52 -8.63 12.43
N LEU A 31 -8.56 -8.42 13.25
CA LEU A 31 -8.66 -7.24 14.09
C LEU A 31 -7.67 -7.26 15.28
N GLU A 32 -7.37 -8.43 15.82
CA GLU A 32 -6.36 -8.57 16.89
C GLU A 32 -4.94 -8.29 16.38
N PRO A 33 -4.44 -8.95 15.31
CA PRO A 33 -3.15 -8.59 14.71
C PRO A 33 -3.07 -7.12 14.29
N MET A 34 -4.15 -6.55 13.76
CA MET A 34 -4.22 -5.12 13.42
C MET A 34 -4.00 -4.23 14.64
N ALA A 35 -4.57 -4.58 15.80
CA ALA A 35 -4.36 -3.83 17.03
C ALA A 35 -2.93 -3.99 17.58
N GLU A 36 -2.35 -5.19 17.48
CA GLU A 36 -1.02 -5.52 18.01
C GLU A 36 0.13 -5.04 17.13
N ALA A 37 -0.13 -4.84 15.83
CA ALA A 37 0.91 -4.47 14.87
C ALA A 37 1.62 -3.18 15.26
N LYS A 38 2.96 -3.24 15.15
CA LYS A 38 3.90 -2.14 15.42
C LYS A 38 4.63 -1.68 14.17
N THR A 39 4.68 -2.53 13.14
CA THR A 39 5.29 -2.24 11.86
C THR A 39 4.20 -2.21 10.78
N ILE A 40 4.23 -1.18 9.95
CA ILE A 40 3.38 -1.07 8.77
C ILE A 40 4.26 -0.81 7.55
N VAL A 41 3.99 -1.54 6.49
CA VAL A 41 4.70 -1.44 5.21
C VAL A 41 3.72 -0.94 4.16
N PHE A 42 4.07 0.13 3.50
CA PHE A 42 3.33 0.69 2.37
C PHE A 42 4.06 0.38 1.07
N ASP A 43 3.34 -0.11 0.08
CA ASP A 43 3.75 0.11 -1.30
C ASP A 43 3.59 1.60 -1.64
N LYS A 44 4.40 2.10 -2.57
CA LYS A 44 4.26 3.48 -3.04
C LYS A 44 3.09 3.62 -4.01
N THR A 45 3.15 2.87 -5.12
CA THR A 45 2.29 3.07 -6.29
C THR A 45 0.88 2.54 -6.04
N GLY A 46 -0.14 3.38 -6.24
CA GLY A 46 -1.53 2.99 -5.98
C GLY A 46 -1.93 2.94 -4.51
N THR A 47 -0.98 3.13 -3.61
CA THR A 47 -1.20 3.10 -2.16
C THR A 47 -0.94 4.48 -1.55
N LEU A 48 0.31 4.90 -1.44
CA LEU A 48 0.65 6.28 -1.03
C LEU A 48 0.39 7.29 -2.15
N THR A 49 0.35 6.83 -3.41
CA THR A 49 -0.04 7.61 -4.58
C THR A 49 -1.39 7.14 -5.12
N LYS A 50 -1.97 7.90 -6.05
CA LYS A 50 -3.26 7.56 -6.69
C LYS A 50 -3.12 6.61 -7.89
N ALA A 51 -1.91 6.14 -8.21
CA ALA A 51 -1.58 5.39 -9.43
C ALA A 51 -2.10 6.08 -10.70
N GLN A 52 -1.98 7.39 -10.74
CA GLN A 52 -2.29 8.22 -11.89
C GLN A 52 -1.03 8.97 -12.35
N PRO A 53 0.01 8.25 -12.77
CA PRO A 53 1.23 8.86 -13.23
C PRO A 53 0.94 9.72 -14.47
N LYS A 54 1.63 10.87 -14.55
CA LYS A 54 1.55 11.80 -15.69
C LYS A 54 2.96 12.17 -16.13
N VAL A 55 3.17 12.25 -17.43
CA VAL A 55 4.38 12.83 -17.98
C VAL A 55 4.35 14.34 -17.71
N VAL A 56 5.32 14.83 -16.97
CA VAL A 56 5.46 16.27 -16.64
C VAL A 56 6.48 16.94 -17.54
N ASP A 57 7.51 16.21 -17.96
CA ASP A 57 8.52 16.74 -18.87
C ASP A 57 9.12 15.62 -19.73
N VAL A 58 9.64 15.99 -20.89
CA VAL A 58 10.45 15.15 -21.77
C VAL A 58 11.72 15.89 -22.06
N VAL A 59 12.82 15.46 -21.44
CA VAL A 59 14.12 16.11 -21.52
C VAL A 59 14.97 15.45 -22.63
N PRO A 60 15.23 16.10 -23.77
CA PRO A 60 16.06 15.55 -24.82
C PRO A 60 17.52 15.50 -24.41
N PHE A 61 18.21 14.43 -24.82
CA PHE A 61 19.66 14.21 -24.69
C PHE A 61 20.30 13.96 -26.06
N THR A 62 19.69 14.53 -27.10
CA THR A 62 20.20 14.52 -28.48
C THR A 62 19.81 15.82 -29.17
N ASP A 63 20.67 16.32 -30.06
CA ASP A 63 20.37 17.49 -30.88
C ASP A 63 19.63 17.12 -32.17
N LYS A 64 19.41 15.82 -32.42
CA LYS A 64 18.85 15.31 -33.69
C LYS A 64 17.32 15.27 -33.70
N MET A 65 16.68 15.19 -32.52
CA MET A 65 15.22 15.00 -32.35
C MET A 65 14.67 15.89 -31.24
N GLY A 66 13.48 16.42 -31.45
CA GLY A 66 12.80 17.23 -30.45
C GLY A 66 12.04 16.38 -29.41
N ALA A 67 11.63 17.02 -28.31
CA ALA A 67 10.91 16.36 -27.21
C ALA A 67 9.63 15.61 -27.67
N ASP A 68 8.86 16.20 -28.60
CA ASP A 68 7.63 15.57 -29.08
C ASP A 68 7.90 14.32 -29.94
N GLU A 69 8.97 14.33 -30.72
CA GLU A 69 9.38 13.18 -31.53
C GLU A 69 9.88 12.03 -30.62
N LEU A 70 10.68 12.36 -29.62
CA LEU A 70 11.15 11.40 -28.63
C LEU A 70 10.01 10.81 -27.80
N LEU A 71 9.03 11.63 -27.42
CA LEU A 71 7.81 11.16 -26.75
C LEU A 71 6.97 10.24 -27.65
N ARG A 72 6.89 10.56 -28.96
CA ARG A 72 6.19 9.73 -29.95
C ARG A 72 6.84 8.35 -30.07
N ILE A 73 8.17 8.29 -30.13
CA ILE A 73 8.92 7.03 -30.16
C ILE A 73 8.68 6.25 -28.88
N ALA A 74 8.80 6.89 -27.71
CA ALA A 74 8.56 6.25 -26.42
C ALA A 74 7.14 5.70 -26.31
N ALA A 75 6.12 6.45 -26.74
CA ALA A 75 4.73 6.00 -26.73
C ALA A 75 4.49 4.80 -27.65
N CYS A 76 5.11 4.78 -28.84
CA CYS A 76 5.06 3.63 -29.74
C CYS A 76 5.65 2.36 -29.10
N LEU A 77 6.73 2.48 -28.33
CA LEU A 77 7.35 1.34 -27.64
C LEU A 77 6.52 0.86 -26.45
N GLU A 78 5.89 1.76 -25.72
CA GLU A 78 5.13 1.49 -24.51
C GLU A 78 3.67 1.09 -24.75
N GLU A 79 3.12 1.30 -25.96
CA GLU A 79 1.69 1.10 -26.27
C GLU A 79 1.18 -0.31 -25.99
N HIS A 80 2.02 -1.31 -26.15
CA HIS A 80 1.64 -2.73 -25.97
C HIS A 80 1.81 -3.23 -24.52
N PHE A 81 2.25 -2.35 -23.60
CA PHE A 81 2.56 -2.76 -22.22
C PHE A 81 1.55 -2.20 -21.21
N PRO A 82 0.83 -3.09 -20.51
CA PRO A 82 -0.28 -2.67 -19.64
C PRO A 82 0.20 -2.27 -18.22
N HIS A 83 1.18 -1.37 -18.10
CA HIS A 83 1.52 -0.83 -16.80
C HIS A 83 1.28 0.70 -16.73
N SER A 84 1.15 1.23 -15.52
CA SER A 84 0.70 2.61 -15.28
C SER A 84 1.62 3.68 -15.91
N MET A 85 2.95 3.47 -15.90
CA MET A 85 3.91 4.39 -16.49
C MET A 85 3.83 4.38 -18.02
N ALA A 86 3.71 3.19 -18.65
CA ALA A 86 3.50 3.06 -20.09
C ALA A 86 2.25 3.82 -20.52
N LYS A 87 1.14 3.61 -19.80
CA LYS A 87 -0.10 4.33 -20.05
C LYS A 87 0.09 5.85 -19.97
N ALA A 88 0.82 6.35 -18.99
CA ALA A 88 1.10 7.78 -18.85
C ALA A 88 1.84 8.35 -20.07
N VAL A 89 2.81 7.61 -20.62
CA VAL A 89 3.57 8.02 -21.82
C VAL A 89 2.67 8.04 -23.05
N VAL A 90 1.87 7.00 -23.24
CA VAL A 90 0.91 6.90 -24.37
C VAL A 90 -0.16 7.99 -24.28
N ASP A 91 -0.72 8.23 -23.10
CA ASP A 91 -1.73 9.27 -22.88
C ASP A 91 -1.14 10.67 -23.13
N ALA A 92 0.09 10.95 -22.69
CA ALA A 92 0.77 12.21 -22.94
C ALA A 92 1.04 12.45 -24.44
N ALA A 93 1.42 11.42 -25.18
CA ALA A 93 1.58 11.51 -26.65
C ALA A 93 0.22 11.79 -27.32
N ARG A 94 -0.85 11.13 -26.86
CA ARG A 94 -2.21 11.32 -27.38
C ARG A 94 -2.73 12.74 -27.08
N GLU A 95 -2.52 13.27 -25.89
CA GLU A 95 -2.90 14.64 -25.52
C GLU A 95 -2.20 15.71 -26.39
N ARG A 96 -0.96 15.42 -26.84
CA ARG A 96 -0.20 16.28 -27.75
C ARG A 96 -0.53 16.03 -29.24
N ASN A 97 -1.51 15.15 -29.54
CA ASN A 97 -1.88 14.73 -30.91
C ASN A 97 -0.69 14.14 -31.69
N LEU A 98 0.22 13.47 -31.05
CA LEU A 98 1.34 12.78 -31.68
C LEU A 98 0.87 11.42 -32.19
N VAL A 99 0.45 11.40 -33.46
CA VAL A 99 0.06 10.17 -34.15
C VAL A 99 1.31 9.38 -34.51
N HIS A 100 1.32 8.09 -34.20
CA HIS A 100 2.37 7.18 -34.65
C HIS A 100 1.74 6.00 -35.42
N GLU A 101 2.39 5.59 -36.48
CA GLU A 101 2.20 4.28 -37.10
C GLU A 101 3.16 3.31 -36.38
N GLU A 102 2.88 2.01 -36.33
CA GLU A 102 3.79 1.03 -35.75
C GLU A 102 5.16 1.13 -36.43
N MET A 103 6.16 1.59 -35.68
CA MET A 103 7.50 1.88 -36.21
C MET A 103 8.53 0.81 -35.86
N HIS A 104 8.13 -0.21 -35.08
CA HIS A 104 9.01 -1.27 -34.64
C HIS A 104 8.71 -2.61 -35.35
N THR A 105 9.75 -3.41 -35.56
CA THR A 105 9.63 -4.70 -36.29
C THR A 105 9.44 -5.89 -35.35
N GLN A 106 10.11 -5.94 -34.22
CA GLN A 106 10.02 -7.01 -33.24
C GLN A 106 10.43 -6.47 -31.87
N VAL A 107 9.57 -6.66 -30.87
CA VAL A 107 9.80 -6.14 -29.51
C VAL A 107 10.29 -7.29 -28.64
N GLU A 108 11.45 -7.16 -28.04
CA GLU A 108 11.91 -8.01 -26.94
C GLU A 108 11.55 -7.35 -25.62
N TYR A 109 10.62 -7.98 -24.91
CA TYR A 109 10.24 -7.54 -23.56
C TYR A 109 11.04 -8.28 -22.51
N ILE A 110 11.75 -7.53 -21.67
CA ILE A 110 12.47 -8.07 -20.52
C ILE A 110 11.63 -7.74 -19.28
N VAL A 111 10.98 -8.76 -18.73
CA VAL A 111 10.03 -8.64 -17.62
C VAL A 111 10.61 -7.81 -16.46
N ALA A 112 9.88 -6.80 -16.04
CA ALA A 112 10.19 -5.88 -14.94
C ALA A 112 11.37 -4.90 -15.17
N HIS A 113 12.03 -4.91 -16.33
CA HIS A 113 13.22 -4.07 -16.58
C HIS A 113 13.02 -3.03 -17.69
N GLY A 114 12.48 -3.42 -18.84
CA GLY A 114 12.28 -2.51 -19.97
C GLY A 114 12.06 -3.22 -21.30
N ILE A 115 12.15 -2.46 -22.37
CA ILE A 115 11.89 -2.86 -23.75
C ILE A 115 13.14 -2.61 -24.58
N SER A 116 13.54 -3.59 -25.39
CA SER A 116 14.57 -3.44 -26.43
C SER A 116 13.97 -3.83 -27.78
N THR A 117 14.15 -2.98 -28.79
CA THR A 117 13.62 -3.18 -30.15
C THR A 117 14.45 -2.43 -31.20
N THR A 118 14.03 -2.54 -32.46
CA THR A 118 14.60 -1.76 -33.56
C THR A 118 13.53 -0.82 -34.12
N VAL A 119 13.81 0.47 -34.12
CA VAL A 119 12.98 1.54 -34.68
C VAL A 119 13.72 2.16 -35.86
N GLU A 120 13.14 2.15 -37.06
CA GLU A 120 13.76 2.69 -38.25
C GLU A 120 15.19 2.19 -38.52
N GLY A 121 15.46 0.92 -38.22
CA GLY A 121 16.78 0.32 -38.39
C GLY A 121 17.80 0.64 -37.30
N LYS A 122 17.44 1.38 -36.24
CA LYS A 122 18.26 1.70 -35.10
C LYS A 122 17.78 0.94 -33.87
N ARG A 123 18.70 0.50 -33.04
CA ARG A 123 18.35 -0.11 -31.76
C ARG A 123 17.78 0.95 -30.83
N ALA A 124 16.56 0.72 -30.32
CA ALA A 124 15.92 1.54 -29.32
C ALA A 124 15.67 0.75 -28.04
N VAL A 125 16.00 1.35 -26.90
CA VAL A 125 15.86 0.77 -25.58
C VAL A 125 15.12 1.76 -24.70
N ILE A 126 14.07 1.32 -24.00
CA ILE A 126 13.34 2.15 -23.05
C ILE A 126 13.13 1.38 -21.75
N GLY A 127 13.34 2.02 -20.61
CA GLY A 127 13.18 1.34 -19.30
C GLY A 127 13.75 2.11 -18.13
N SER A 128 13.98 1.38 -17.04
CA SER A 128 14.56 1.90 -15.80
C SER A 128 16.04 2.28 -15.97
N TYR A 129 16.59 3.00 -15.00
CA TYR A 129 18.04 3.32 -14.95
C TYR A 129 18.90 2.05 -15.03
N HIS A 130 18.59 1.06 -14.21
CA HIS A 130 19.31 -0.21 -14.18
C HIS A 130 19.32 -0.87 -15.54
N PHE A 131 18.14 -1.00 -16.17
CA PHE A 131 18.03 -1.61 -17.48
C PHE A 131 18.84 -0.89 -18.56
N VAL A 132 18.66 0.42 -18.69
CA VAL A 132 19.30 1.19 -19.77
C VAL A 132 20.82 1.32 -19.57
N PHE A 133 21.30 1.58 -18.35
CA PHE A 133 22.71 1.87 -18.10
C PHE A 133 23.52 0.68 -17.58
N GLU A 134 22.91 -0.23 -16.82
CA GLU A 134 23.64 -1.36 -16.24
C GLU A 134 23.52 -2.63 -17.07
N ASP A 135 22.32 -2.96 -17.58
CA ASP A 135 22.11 -4.15 -18.41
C ASP A 135 22.53 -3.86 -19.86
N GLU A 136 21.92 -2.84 -20.49
CA GLU A 136 22.10 -2.51 -21.89
C GLU A 136 23.35 -1.65 -22.18
N LYS A 137 24.06 -1.17 -21.13
CA LYS A 137 25.32 -0.41 -21.22
C LYS A 137 25.22 0.86 -22.08
N CYS A 138 24.05 1.47 -22.17
CA CYS A 138 23.90 2.75 -22.87
C CYS A 138 24.68 3.86 -22.16
N ARG A 139 24.96 4.95 -22.88
CA ARG A 139 25.82 6.04 -22.37
C ARG A 139 25.13 7.38 -22.50
N VAL A 140 25.48 8.29 -21.61
CA VAL A 140 25.16 9.72 -21.74
C VAL A 140 26.33 10.40 -22.43
N GLU A 141 26.09 11.17 -23.51
CA GLU A 141 27.13 11.95 -24.14
C GLU A 141 27.75 12.99 -23.17
N GLU A 142 29.05 13.23 -23.26
CA GLU A 142 29.79 14.03 -22.29
C GLU A 142 29.21 15.43 -22.06
N HIS A 143 28.76 16.09 -23.13
CA HIS A 143 28.21 17.44 -23.06
C HIS A 143 26.83 17.53 -22.44
N PHE A 144 26.14 16.40 -22.24
CA PHE A 144 24.83 16.33 -21.56
C PHE A 144 24.93 15.86 -20.10
N LYS A 145 26.10 15.54 -19.58
CA LYS A 145 26.23 15.02 -18.21
C LYS A 145 25.73 15.98 -17.15
N GLU A 146 26.08 17.25 -17.25
CA GLU A 146 25.62 18.27 -16.30
C GLU A 146 24.07 18.33 -16.28
N ARG A 147 23.43 18.35 -17.45
CA ARG A 147 21.99 18.32 -17.58
C ARG A 147 21.35 17.05 -17.01
N PHE A 148 22.04 15.92 -17.14
CA PHE A 148 21.60 14.64 -16.59
C PHE A 148 21.63 14.64 -15.07
N ASP A 149 22.66 15.23 -14.47
CA ASP A 149 22.80 15.34 -13.02
C ASP A 149 21.80 16.34 -12.39
N GLU A 150 21.34 17.31 -13.18
CA GLU A 150 20.36 18.32 -12.78
C GLU A 150 18.90 17.86 -12.92
N LEU A 151 18.63 16.63 -13.40
CA LEU A 151 17.26 16.13 -13.52
C LEU A 151 16.51 16.18 -12.18
N PRO A 152 15.24 16.61 -12.16
CA PRO A 152 14.42 16.69 -10.94
C PRO A 152 14.34 15.33 -10.24
N GLN A 153 14.68 15.31 -8.96
CA GLN A 153 14.78 14.07 -8.18
C GLN A 153 13.42 13.54 -7.70
N GLU A 154 12.41 14.39 -7.66
CA GLU A 154 11.06 14.06 -7.23
C GLU A 154 10.25 13.26 -8.25
N TYR A 155 10.73 13.17 -9.52
CA TYR A 155 10.04 12.43 -10.58
C TYR A 155 10.62 11.04 -10.78
N SER A 156 9.79 10.10 -11.15
CA SER A 156 10.22 8.83 -11.71
C SER A 156 10.72 9.06 -13.13
N HIS A 157 11.86 8.48 -13.48
CA HIS A 157 12.49 8.66 -14.78
C HIS A 157 12.36 7.39 -15.61
N LEU A 158 11.86 7.54 -16.84
CA LEU A 158 11.90 6.52 -17.87
C LEU A 158 12.92 6.95 -18.93
N TYR A 159 13.92 6.11 -19.15
CA TYR A 159 15.06 6.42 -20.02
C TYR A 159 14.85 5.82 -21.40
N LEU A 160 14.95 6.63 -22.43
CA LEU A 160 14.94 6.21 -23.83
C LEU A 160 16.35 6.36 -24.41
N ALA A 161 16.94 5.27 -24.87
CA ALA A 161 18.24 5.27 -25.58
C ALA A 161 18.06 4.78 -27.03
N ILE A 162 18.82 5.36 -27.93
CA ILE A 162 18.85 4.99 -29.36
C ILE A 162 20.31 4.79 -29.76
N ASP A 163 20.63 3.66 -30.40
CA ASP A 163 22.01 3.29 -30.79
C ASP A 163 23.00 3.35 -29.63
N ASN A 164 22.59 2.88 -28.45
CA ASN A 164 23.35 2.87 -27.19
C ASN A 164 23.65 4.25 -26.60
N GLU A 165 23.08 5.32 -27.09
CA GLU A 165 23.19 6.67 -26.55
C GLU A 165 21.85 7.10 -25.95
N LEU A 166 21.88 7.75 -24.77
CA LEU A 166 20.67 8.32 -24.16
C LEU A 166 20.09 9.39 -25.12
N ALA A 167 18.83 9.20 -25.51
CA ALA A 167 18.13 10.12 -26.41
C ALA A 167 17.14 11.01 -25.63
N ALA A 168 16.45 10.48 -24.61
CA ALA A 168 15.54 11.26 -23.77
C ALA A 168 15.43 10.68 -22.37
N VAL A 169 15.07 11.55 -21.42
CA VAL A 169 14.53 11.17 -20.12
C VAL A 169 13.10 11.70 -20.04
N ILE A 170 12.16 10.80 -19.84
CA ILE A 170 10.74 11.13 -19.64
C ILE A 170 10.51 11.21 -18.15
N CYS A 171 10.23 12.41 -17.66
CA CYS A 171 9.94 12.67 -16.25
C CYS A 171 8.47 12.38 -15.97
N ILE A 172 8.20 11.44 -15.12
CA ILE A 172 6.85 10.98 -14.77
C ILE A 172 6.59 11.29 -13.31
N GLN A 173 5.53 12.02 -13.04
CA GLN A 173 5.06 12.32 -11.70
C GLN A 173 3.90 11.39 -11.35
N ASP A 174 4.05 10.65 -10.27
CA ASP A 174 2.96 9.94 -9.59
C ASP A 174 2.78 10.61 -8.22
N PRO A 175 1.90 11.63 -8.11
CA PRO A 175 1.85 12.47 -6.93
C PRO A 175 1.38 11.69 -5.73
N LEU A 176 2.01 11.95 -4.57
CA LEU A 176 1.51 11.50 -3.28
C LEU A 176 0.07 11.96 -3.07
N ARG A 177 -0.71 11.14 -2.39
CA ARG A 177 -2.01 11.54 -1.88
C ARG A 177 -1.83 12.71 -0.91
N GLU A 178 -2.72 13.70 -0.99
CA GLU A 178 -2.65 14.88 -0.12
C GLU A 178 -2.68 14.52 1.38
N GLU A 179 -3.40 13.45 1.70
CA GLU A 179 -3.56 12.94 3.06
C GLU A 179 -2.40 12.03 3.53
N ALA A 180 -1.49 11.58 2.66
CA ALA A 180 -0.51 10.53 2.97
C ALA A 180 0.32 10.82 4.23
N SER A 181 0.92 12.00 4.34
CA SER A 181 1.74 12.36 5.51
C SER A 181 0.92 12.46 6.80
N GLN A 182 -0.33 12.94 6.70
CA GLN A 182 -1.24 13.06 7.84
C GLN A 182 -1.69 11.68 8.33
N VAL A 183 -1.95 10.75 7.40
CA VAL A 183 -2.29 9.35 7.68
C VAL A 183 -1.14 8.65 8.39
N ILE A 184 0.10 8.81 7.91
CA ILE A 184 1.29 8.24 8.55
C ILE A 184 1.45 8.77 9.97
N ALA A 185 1.33 10.08 10.17
CA ALA A 185 1.37 10.69 11.49
C ALA A 185 0.23 10.20 12.42
N ALA A 186 -0.96 9.96 11.86
CA ALA A 186 -2.09 9.42 12.61
C ALA A 186 -1.88 7.96 13.01
N LEU A 187 -1.34 7.11 12.13
CA LEU A 187 -0.99 5.73 12.44
C LEU A 187 0.06 5.63 13.56
N LYS A 188 1.07 6.51 13.55
CA LYS A 188 2.05 6.59 14.66
C LYS A 188 1.36 6.94 15.98
N ARG A 189 0.39 7.85 15.99
CA ARG A 189 -0.41 8.16 17.19
C ARG A 189 -1.28 7.00 17.65
N GLU A 190 -1.74 6.16 16.75
CA GLU A 190 -2.50 4.93 17.08
C GLU A 190 -1.62 3.76 17.48
N GLY A 191 -0.29 3.96 17.61
CA GLY A 191 0.66 3.01 18.20
C GLY A 191 1.45 2.19 17.19
N ILE A 192 1.58 2.62 15.97
CA ILE A 192 2.57 2.11 15.01
C ILE A 192 3.92 2.73 15.36
N ASP A 193 4.94 1.91 15.55
CA ASP A 193 6.27 2.32 15.94
C ASP A 193 7.19 2.53 14.72
N LYS A 194 6.93 1.80 13.62
CA LYS A 194 7.75 1.81 12.40
C LYS A 194 6.87 1.82 11.15
N VAL A 195 7.06 2.84 10.31
CA VAL A 195 6.42 2.97 9.00
C VAL A 195 7.48 2.84 7.93
N VAL A 196 7.29 1.88 7.03
CA VAL A 196 8.22 1.55 5.94
C VAL A 196 7.54 1.80 4.60
N MET A 197 8.26 2.39 3.67
CA MET A 197 7.83 2.48 2.26
C MET A 197 8.69 1.56 1.40
N MET A 198 8.07 0.82 0.51
CA MET A 198 8.75 0.00 -0.49
C MET A 198 8.33 0.41 -1.90
N THR A 199 9.28 0.50 -2.82
CA THR A 199 9.02 0.92 -4.19
C THR A 199 10.03 0.29 -5.16
N GLY A 200 9.60 0.04 -6.40
CA GLY A 200 10.48 -0.31 -7.50
C GLY A 200 11.22 0.89 -8.11
N ASP A 201 10.94 2.12 -7.65
CA ASP A 201 11.63 3.32 -8.14
C ASP A 201 13.11 3.37 -7.72
N SER A 202 13.85 4.24 -8.39
CA SER A 202 15.25 4.52 -8.06
C SER A 202 15.42 5.06 -6.63
N GLU A 203 16.58 4.84 -6.05
CA GLU A 203 16.96 5.34 -4.72
C GLU A 203 16.71 6.85 -4.57
N ARG A 204 16.97 7.62 -5.61
CA ARG A 204 16.81 9.08 -5.64
C ARG A 204 15.34 9.48 -5.46
N THR A 205 14.43 8.88 -6.24
CA THR A 205 12.99 9.13 -6.18
C THR A 205 12.40 8.62 -4.86
N ALA A 206 12.79 7.41 -4.44
CA ALA A 206 12.31 6.81 -3.20
C ALA A 206 12.63 7.68 -1.98
N ARG A 207 13.84 8.23 -1.90
CA ARG A 207 14.28 9.13 -0.82
C ARG A 207 13.44 10.41 -0.77
N ALA A 208 13.20 11.05 -1.92
CA ALA A 208 12.41 12.28 -1.99
C ALA A 208 10.96 12.04 -1.52
N ILE A 209 10.33 10.98 -2.01
CA ILE A 209 8.95 10.61 -1.65
C ILE A 209 8.86 10.20 -0.16
N ALA A 210 9.81 9.43 0.34
CA ALA A 210 9.87 9.02 1.74
C ALA A 210 9.93 10.23 2.70
N ALA A 211 10.75 11.23 2.36
CA ALA A 211 10.84 12.46 3.12
C ALA A 211 9.53 13.27 3.12
N LEU A 212 8.84 13.36 1.97
CA LEU A 212 7.55 14.03 1.84
C LEU A 212 6.43 13.29 2.59
N ALA A 213 6.41 11.97 2.53
CA ALA A 213 5.43 11.14 3.22
C ALA A 213 5.66 11.07 4.74
N GLY A 214 6.90 11.21 5.21
CA GLY A 214 7.26 11.15 6.64
C GLY A 214 7.35 9.72 7.17
N VAL A 215 7.74 8.76 6.32
CA VAL A 215 8.04 7.38 6.73
C VAL A 215 9.35 7.28 7.48
N ASP A 216 9.55 6.20 8.25
CA ASP A 216 10.76 6.02 9.07
C ASP A 216 11.89 5.35 8.27
N GLU A 217 11.53 4.44 7.38
CA GLU A 217 12.46 3.73 6.49
C GLU A 217 11.86 3.62 5.09
N TYR A 218 12.72 3.50 4.09
CA TYR A 218 12.30 3.20 2.72
C TYR A 218 13.27 2.23 2.06
N TYR A 219 12.76 1.49 1.08
CA TYR A 219 13.52 0.58 0.24
C TYR A 219 13.18 0.87 -1.21
N SER A 220 14.20 1.15 -2.01
CA SER A 220 14.14 1.42 -3.45
C SER A 220 14.48 0.17 -4.25
N GLU A 221 14.11 0.16 -5.54
CA GLU A 221 14.43 -0.91 -6.50
C GLU A 221 14.01 -2.31 -6.01
N VAL A 222 12.90 -2.38 -5.25
CA VAL A 222 12.43 -3.60 -4.59
C VAL A 222 11.56 -4.40 -5.54
N LEU A 223 11.89 -5.67 -5.73
CA LEU A 223 11.04 -6.62 -6.45
C LEU A 223 9.89 -7.13 -5.56
N PRO A 224 8.78 -7.63 -6.14
CA PRO A 224 7.66 -8.17 -5.36
C PRO A 224 8.05 -9.25 -4.35
N GLU A 225 9.02 -10.10 -4.70
CA GLU A 225 9.54 -11.16 -3.83
C GLU A 225 10.32 -10.62 -2.64
N ASP A 226 11.04 -9.51 -2.81
CA ASP A 226 11.80 -8.87 -1.74
C ASP A 226 10.88 -8.25 -0.69
N LYS A 227 9.73 -7.71 -1.12
CA LYS A 227 8.68 -7.20 -0.21
C LYS A 227 8.19 -8.32 0.72
N ALA A 228 7.89 -9.49 0.18
CA ALA A 228 7.46 -10.65 0.96
C ALA A 228 8.57 -11.12 1.92
N ARG A 229 9.81 -11.16 1.45
CA ARG A 229 10.98 -11.53 2.27
C ARG A 229 11.20 -10.58 3.44
N PHE A 230 11.04 -9.29 3.22
CA PHE A 230 11.12 -8.28 4.30
C PHE A 230 10.03 -8.53 5.36
N VAL A 231 8.79 -8.73 4.93
CA VAL A 231 7.68 -9.03 5.84
C VAL A 231 7.96 -10.27 6.69
N GLU A 232 8.46 -11.34 6.08
CA GLU A 232 8.84 -12.57 6.78
C GLU A 232 9.97 -12.34 7.79
N GLN A 233 10.98 -11.55 7.43
CA GLN A 233 12.07 -11.17 8.32
C GLN A 233 11.58 -10.41 9.56
N GLU A 234 10.72 -9.41 9.39
CA GLU A 234 10.13 -8.68 10.52
C GLU A 234 9.31 -9.62 11.43
N LYS A 235 8.57 -10.56 10.86
CA LYS A 235 7.83 -11.59 11.62
C LYS A 235 8.75 -12.53 12.40
N THR A 236 9.90 -12.94 11.85
CA THR A 236 10.88 -13.76 12.58
C THR A 236 11.47 -13.03 13.78
N LEU A 237 11.48 -11.70 13.76
CA LEU A 237 11.85 -10.86 14.90
C LEU A 237 10.71 -10.71 15.94
N GLY A 238 9.60 -11.43 15.75
CA GLY A 238 8.44 -11.40 16.65
C GLY A 238 7.56 -10.16 16.49
N ARG A 239 7.69 -9.42 15.40
CA ARG A 239 6.89 -8.23 15.12
C ARG A 239 5.65 -8.58 14.30
N ARG A 240 4.51 -8.00 14.66
CA ARG A 240 3.30 -8.04 13.83
C ARG A 240 3.39 -6.99 12.73
N VAL A 241 3.17 -7.42 11.49
CA VAL A 241 3.34 -6.59 10.30
C VAL A 241 2.02 -6.43 9.56
N ILE A 242 1.67 -5.18 9.26
CA ILE A 242 0.62 -4.82 8.31
C ILE A 242 1.31 -4.51 6.97
N MET A 243 0.85 -5.13 5.89
CA MET A 243 1.25 -4.77 4.52
C MET A 243 0.08 -4.09 3.81
N ILE A 244 0.36 -2.96 3.17
CA ILE A 244 -0.63 -2.21 2.38
C ILE A 244 -0.12 -2.07 0.96
N GLY A 245 -0.95 -2.46 -0.01
CA GLY A 245 -0.62 -2.42 -1.43
C GLY A 245 -1.84 -2.31 -2.34
N ASP A 246 -1.62 -2.29 -3.64
CA ASP A 246 -2.68 -2.27 -4.67
C ASP A 246 -3.30 -3.66 -4.92
N GLY A 247 -2.67 -4.72 -4.43
CA GLY A 247 -3.13 -6.10 -4.46
C GLY A 247 -2.70 -6.91 -5.67
N ILE A 248 -2.23 -6.33 -6.76
CA ILE A 248 -1.81 -7.06 -7.96
C ILE A 248 -0.34 -7.48 -7.83
N ASN A 249 0.54 -6.51 -7.68
CA ASN A 249 1.98 -6.74 -7.59
C ASN A 249 2.43 -7.16 -6.18
N ASP A 250 1.65 -6.80 -5.17
CA ASP A 250 1.99 -7.01 -3.76
C ASP A 250 1.41 -8.30 -3.16
N SER A 251 0.75 -9.12 -3.98
CA SER A 251 0.07 -10.36 -3.54
C SER A 251 0.93 -11.26 -2.64
N PRO A 252 2.22 -11.50 -2.94
CA PRO A 252 3.07 -12.32 -2.06
C PRO A 252 3.29 -11.65 -0.70
N ALA A 253 3.53 -10.35 -0.66
CA ALA A 253 3.77 -9.61 0.58
C ALA A 253 2.50 -9.45 1.42
N LEU A 254 1.34 -9.19 0.78
CA LEU A 254 0.04 -9.16 1.44
C LEU A 254 -0.27 -10.49 2.13
N SER A 255 -0.05 -11.61 1.42
CA SER A 255 -0.28 -12.96 1.96
C SER A 255 0.71 -13.34 3.06
N ALA A 256 1.95 -12.85 3.02
CA ALA A 256 2.98 -13.12 4.03
C ALA A 256 2.75 -12.34 5.32
N SER A 257 2.04 -11.21 5.27
CA SER A 257 1.82 -10.32 6.42
C SER A 257 0.85 -10.91 7.47
N ASP A 258 0.79 -10.30 8.65
CA ASP A 258 -0.23 -10.65 9.65
C ASP A 258 -1.60 -10.06 9.28
N VAL A 259 -1.60 -8.91 8.60
CA VAL A 259 -2.78 -8.30 8.00
C VAL A 259 -2.40 -7.68 6.66
N GLY A 260 -2.91 -8.25 5.58
CA GLY A 260 -2.80 -7.71 4.23
C GLY A 260 -3.97 -6.77 3.91
N ILE A 261 -3.68 -5.52 3.58
CA ILE A 261 -4.68 -4.50 3.25
C ILE A 261 -4.52 -4.09 1.79
N ALA A 262 -5.57 -4.25 0.99
CA ALA A 262 -5.62 -3.71 -0.36
C ALA A 262 -6.36 -2.37 -0.40
N ILE A 263 -5.74 -1.39 -1.05
CA ILE A 263 -6.39 -0.12 -1.41
C ILE A 263 -6.95 -0.30 -2.81
N SER A 264 -8.26 -0.39 -2.97
CA SER A 264 -8.83 -0.72 -4.28
C SER A 264 -10.27 -0.27 -4.45
N ASP A 265 -10.54 0.34 -5.62
CA ASP A 265 -11.91 0.69 -6.08
C ASP A 265 -12.62 -0.47 -6.78
N GLY A 266 -12.14 -1.69 -6.71
CA GLY A 266 -12.85 -2.80 -7.29
C GLY A 266 -12.03 -3.82 -8.07
N ALA A 267 -10.71 -3.78 -8.03
CA ALA A 267 -9.94 -4.87 -8.59
C ALA A 267 -10.31 -6.16 -7.85
N GLU A 268 -11.03 -7.05 -8.56
CA GLU A 268 -11.59 -8.28 -8.01
C GLU A 268 -10.49 -9.16 -7.40
N LEU A 269 -9.32 -9.19 -8.04
CA LEU A 269 -8.15 -9.93 -7.58
C LEU A 269 -7.59 -9.37 -6.25
N ALA A 270 -7.54 -8.06 -6.08
CA ALA A 270 -7.09 -7.44 -4.82
C ALA A 270 -8.01 -7.80 -3.65
N ARG A 271 -9.32 -7.80 -3.92
CA ARG A 271 -10.33 -8.23 -2.94
C ARG A 271 -10.21 -9.70 -2.58
N GLU A 272 -9.76 -10.54 -3.49
CA GLU A 272 -9.63 -11.97 -3.23
C GLU A 272 -8.42 -12.28 -2.33
N ILE A 273 -7.31 -11.60 -2.51
CA ILE A 273 -6.03 -11.88 -1.84
C ILE A 273 -5.94 -11.21 -0.47
N ALA A 274 -6.33 -9.94 -0.35
CA ALA A 274 -6.18 -9.17 0.88
C ALA A 274 -7.14 -9.63 1.98
N ASP A 275 -6.72 -9.51 3.23
CA ASP A 275 -7.53 -9.76 4.43
C ASP A 275 -8.53 -8.65 4.72
N VAL A 276 -8.15 -7.44 4.33
CA VAL A 276 -8.94 -6.23 4.46
C VAL A 276 -8.88 -5.44 3.16
N THR A 277 -9.99 -4.85 2.76
CA THR A 277 -10.05 -3.91 1.64
C THR A 277 -10.50 -2.55 2.14
N VAL A 278 -9.78 -1.52 1.76
CA VAL A 278 -10.09 -0.11 2.03
C VAL A 278 -10.41 0.55 0.70
N GLY A 279 -11.47 1.37 0.65
CA GLY A 279 -11.81 2.14 -0.55
C GLY A 279 -10.66 3.06 -0.95
N SER A 280 -10.44 3.25 -2.26
CA SER A 280 -9.29 4.00 -2.78
C SER A 280 -9.42 5.51 -2.57
N ASP A 281 -10.60 5.99 -2.25
CA ASP A 281 -10.86 7.43 -2.12
C ASP A 281 -10.24 8.04 -0.86
N ASP A 282 -10.00 7.23 0.17
CA ASP A 282 -9.54 7.75 1.46
C ASP A 282 -8.62 6.77 2.21
N LEU A 283 -7.34 7.09 2.24
CA LEU A 283 -6.33 6.33 2.97
C LEU A 283 -6.56 6.36 4.51
N TYR A 284 -7.36 7.29 5.02
CA TYR A 284 -7.76 7.33 6.43
C TYR A 284 -8.54 6.09 6.88
N GLY A 285 -9.11 5.32 5.96
CA GLY A 285 -9.72 4.03 6.27
C GLY A 285 -8.79 3.09 7.05
N VAL A 286 -7.48 3.14 6.76
CA VAL A 286 -6.45 2.36 7.49
C VAL A 286 -6.31 2.84 8.95
N VAL A 287 -6.29 4.16 9.17
CA VAL A 287 -6.24 4.75 10.52
C VAL A 287 -7.50 4.38 11.31
N THR A 288 -8.64 4.48 10.66
CA THR A 288 -9.95 4.12 11.23
C THR A 288 -9.95 2.65 11.68
N LEU A 289 -9.48 1.73 10.82
CA LEU A 289 -9.37 0.32 11.15
C LEU A 289 -8.43 0.06 12.33
N LYS A 290 -7.26 0.70 12.35
CA LYS A 290 -6.29 0.58 13.46
C LYS A 290 -6.91 1.04 14.77
N ARG A 291 -7.54 2.21 14.78
CA ARG A 291 -8.21 2.76 15.95
C ARG A 291 -9.36 1.88 16.42
N LEU A 292 -10.19 1.41 15.50
CA LEU A 292 -11.32 0.52 15.78
C LEU A 292 -10.83 -0.80 16.39
N SER A 293 -9.75 -1.37 15.85
CA SER A 293 -9.13 -2.58 16.38
C SER A 293 -8.58 -2.37 17.79
N ASN A 294 -7.93 -1.25 18.07
CA ASN A 294 -7.45 -0.86 19.39
C ASN A 294 -8.62 -0.76 20.40
N LEU A 295 -9.71 -0.11 20.01
CA LEU A 295 -10.89 0.05 20.85
C LEU A 295 -11.59 -1.30 21.10
N LEU A 296 -11.66 -2.17 20.08
CA LEU A 296 -12.19 -3.52 20.22
C LEU A 296 -11.41 -4.32 21.26
N MET A 297 -10.08 -4.32 21.18
CA MET A 297 -9.24 -5.03 22.15
C MET A 297 -9.43 -4.51 23.58
N ARG A 298 -9.52 -3.18 23.76
CA ARG A 298 -9.85 -2.57 25.06
C ARG A 298 -11.23 -3.01 25.56
N ARG A 299 -12.24 -3.06 24.70
CA ARG A 299 -13.59 -3.53 25.05
C ARG A 299 -13.58 -5.01 25.47
N ILE A 300 -12.92 -5.87 24.69
CA ILE A 300 -12.80 -7.31 25.01
C ILE A 300 -12.12 -7.51 26.35
N GLN A 301 -11.00 -6.82 26.62
CA GLN A 301 -10.30 -6.89 27.91
C GLN A 301 -11.15 -6.36 29.07
N GLY A 302 -11.86 -5.27 28.85
CA GLY A 302 -12.80 -4.71 29.84
C GLY A 302 -13.94 -5.66 30.16
N ASN A 303 -14.56 -6.27 29.16
CA ASN A 303 -15.60 -7.29 29.33
C ASN A 303 -15.07 -8.51 30.06
N TYR A 304 -13.86 -8.99 29.71
CA TYR A 304 -13.21 -10.10 30.39
C TYR A 304 -13.03 -9.83 31.88
N ARG A 305 -12.45 -8.67 32.25
CA ARG A 305 -12.24 -8.26 33.65
C ARG A 305 -13.57 -8.17 34.40
N ALA A 306 -14.63 -7.60 33.80
CA ALA A 306 -15.93 -7.49 34.40
C ALA A 306 -16.56 -8.89 34.65
N ILE A 307 -16.49 -9.79 33.67
CA ILE A 307 -17.04 -11.16 33.79
C ILE A 307 -16.33 -11.94 34.88
N VAL A 308 -14.99 -11.89 34.90
CA VAL A 308 -14.19 -12.59 35.92
C VAL A 308 -14.47 -12.00 37.31
N GLY A 309 -14.52 -10.69 37.44
CA GLY A 309 -14.79 -10.02 38.73
C GLY A 309 -16.19 -10.33 39.27
N ILE A 310 -17.22 -10.25 38.42
CA ILE A 310 -18.60 -10.59 38.81
C ILE A 310 -18.70 -12.07 39.27
N ASN A 311 -18.14 -12.98 38.46
CA ASN A 311 -18.21 -14.40 38.78
C ASN A 311 -17.45 -14.73 40.09
N ALA A 312 -16.25 -14.17 40.26
CA ALA A 312 -15.46 -14.34 41.51
C ALA A 312 -16.24 -13.81 42.71
N GLY A 313 -16.86 -12.63 42.59
CA GLY A 313 -17.68 -12.06 43.67
C GLY A 313 -18.90 -12.93 44.01
N LEU A 314 -19.62 -13.43 42.97
CA LEU A 314 -20.77 -14.33 43.18
C LEU A 314 -20.38 -15.66 43.88
N ILE A 315 -19.22 -16.24 43.51
CA ILE A 315 -18.67 -17.44 44.14
C ILE A 315 -18.34 -17.15 45.61
N ALA A 316 -17.63 -16.06 45.89
CA ALA A 316 -17.28 -15.68 47.26
C ALA A 316 -18.52 -15.45 48.14
N CYS A 317 -19.50 -14.70 47.66
CA CYS A 317 -20.78 -14.47 48.33
C CYS A 317 -21.58 -15.78 48.58
N GLY A 318 -21.52 -16.71 47.62
CA GLY A 318 -22.18 -18.02 47.74
C GLY A 318 -21.49 -18.90 48.80
N VAL A 319 -20.15 -18.94 48.84
CA VAL A 319 -19.38 -19.70 49.84
C VAL A 319 -19.57 -19.13 51.24
N LEU A 320 -19.69 -17.82 51.39
CA LEU A 320 -19.98 -17.14 52.64
C LEU A 320 -21.46 -17.22 53.07
N GLY A 321 -22.32 -17.83 52.27
CA GLY A 321 -23.75 -17.93 52.57
C GLY A 321 -24.52 -16.60 52.48
N VAL A 322 -23.91 -15.54 51.92
CA VAL A 322 -24.52 -14.19 51.83
C VAL A 322 -25.65 -14.11 50.83
N ILE A 323 -25.57 -14.90 49.73
CA ILE A 323 -26.59 -14.91 48.66
C ILE A 323 -27.07 -16.34 48.38
N GLN A 324 -28.35 -16.44 48.02
CA GLN A 324 -28.97 -17.72 47.60
C GLN A 324 -28.55 -18.09 46.17
N PRO A 325 -28.48 -19.39 45.82
CA PRO A 325 -28.11 -19.84 44.47
C PRO A 325 -28.99 -19.23 43.35
N THR A 326 -30.28 -19.06 43.60
CA THR A 326 -31.23 -18.44 42.67
C THR A 326 -30.90 -16.98 42.39
N THR A 327 -30.54 -16.21 43.41
CA THR A 327 -30.11 -14.81 43.27
C THR A 327 -28.77 -14.72 42.53
N SER A 328 -27.84 -15.62 42.85
CA SER A 328 -26.54 -15.71 42.15
C SER A 328 -26.75 -15.99 40.65
N ALA A 329 -27.62 -16.93 40.29
CA ALA A 329 -27.96 -17.25 38.91
C ALA A 329 -28.63 -16.06 38.19
N LEU A 330 -29.52 -15.34 38.86
CA LEU A 330 -30.18 -14.15 38.30
C LEU A 330 -29.17 -13.04 37.99
N VAL A 331 -28.29 -12.73 38.94
CA VAL A 331 -27.23 -11.71 38.76
C VAL A 331 -26.26 -12.11 37.65
N HIS A 332 -25.85 -13.37 37.58
CA HIS A 332 -25.00 -13.90 36.50
C HIS A 332 -25.67 -13.72 35.13
N ASN A 333 -26.92 -14.11 34.96
CA ASN A 333 -27.63 -14.02 33.69
C ASN A 333 -27.87 -12.55 33.28
N THR A 334 -28.27 -11.71 34.23
CA THR A 334 -28.48 -10.27 33.97
C THR A 334 -27.17 -9.56 33.60
N SER A 335 -26.07 -9.86 34.29
CA SER A 335 -24.74 -9.32 33.93
C SER A 335 -24.28 -9.78 32.56
N THR A 336 -24.55 -11.04 32.21
CA THR A 336 -24.23 -11.57 30.86
C THR A 336 -25.00 -10.82 29.80
N LEU A 337 -26.29 -10.59 29.99
CA LEU A 337 -27.12 -9.81 29.07
C LEU A 337 -26.63 -8.36 28.94
N ALA A 338 -26.37 -7.70 30.07
CA ALA A 338 -25.88 -6.32 30.07
C ALA A 338 -24.55 -6.15 29.33
N ILE A 339 -23.58 -7.07 29.54
CA ILE A 339 -22.30 -7.07 28.86
C ILE A 339 -22.50 -7.34 27.36
N SER A 340 -23.38 -8.25 26.98
CA SER A 340 -23.68 -8.53 25.56
C SER A 340 -24.34 -7.34 24.87
N LEU A 341 -25.29 -6.66 25.49
CA LEU A 341 -25.89 -5.44 24.95
C LEU A 341 -24.88 -4.31 24.81
N ARG A 342 -23.97 -4.13 25.79
CA ARG A 342 -22.87 -3.19 25.70
C ARG A 342 -21.94 -3.51 24.52
N SER A 343 -21.71 -4.79 24.24
CA SER A 343 -20.85 -5.27 23.15
C SER A 343 -21.41 -4.98 21.75
N MET A 344 -22.72 -4.73 21.63
CA MET A 344 -23.37 -4.36 20.38
C MET A 344 -23.25 -2.86 20.02
N LYS A 345 -22.86 -2.02 20.99
CA LYS A 345 -22.71 -0.58 20.77
C LYS A 345 -21.47 -0.30 19.92
N ASP A 346 -21.54 0.75 19.12
CA ASP A 346 -20.40 1.23 18.32
C ASP A 346 -19.20 1.56 19.22
N LEU A 347 -18.01 1.36 18.67
CA LEU A 347 -16.74 1.52 19.37
C LEU A 347 -16.28 2.97 19.38
N MET A 348 -16.42 3.64 18.22
CA MET A 348 -15.94 5.02 18.04
C MET A 348 -16.97 6.07 18.45
N GLY A 349 -18.23 5.67 18.70
CA GLY A 349 -19.33 6.58 18.96
C GLY A 349 -19.84 7.21 17.66
N GLN A 350 -21.09 7.65 17.63
CA GLN A 350 -21.58 8.46 16.51
C GLN A 350 -20.80 9.79 16.51
N VAL A 351 -20.08 10.04 15.39
CA VAL A 351 -19.53 11.35 15.07
C VAL A 351 -20.67 12.26 14.63
#